data_9769471b07429244703d76302a260268
#
_entry.id   9769471b07429244703d76302a260268
#
_cell.length_a   1.000
_cell.length_b   1.000
_cell.length_c   1.000
_cell.angle_alpha   90.00
_cell.angle_beta   90.00
_cell.angle_gamma   90.00
#
_symmetry.space_group_name_H-M   'P 1'
#
loop_
_entity.id
_entity.type
_entity.pdbx_description
1 polymer ?
#
loop_
_entity_poly.entity_id
_entity_poly.type
_entity_poly.pdbx_seq_one_letter_code
_entity_poly.pdbx_strand_id
1 'polypeptide(L)'
;AIVTNPIFKSGLQNTGFKYSGHTEYLGDLASIKTPPIMMLSTNKAKERLRVVPITTHISHSEVSSELNKDKIIEYSKRVHRYLIEDFGIKKPKIAISALNPHAGEDGKLGLEEKEIIIPAVEKLNNILPDILGPFPADTLFYPENRKNYDAIICMYHDQALIPLKTIDFFGSVNITLGLPFIRTSPDHGTAFDLV
;
A
#
# COMPACT_ATOMS: atom_id res chain seq x y z
N ALA A 1 -20.00 6.30 -3.68
CA ALA A 1 -18.95 6.09 -2.68
C ALA A 1 -19.52 5.46 -1.40
N ILE A 2 -18.74 4.63 -0.75
CA ILE A 2 -19.07 4.00 0.53
C ILE A 2 -17.99 4.41 1.54
N VAL A 3 -18.42 4.86 2.73
CA VAL A 3 -17.55 5.07 3.88
C VAL A 3 -17.94 4.07 4.95
N THR A 4 -17.01 3.24 5.40
CA THR A 4 -17.28 2.23 6.42
C THR A 4 -16.56 2.58 7.71
N ASN A 5 -17.22 2.39 8.85
CA ASN A 5 -16.57 2.42 10.15
C ASN A 5 -15.83 1.10 10.45
N PRO A 6 -14.90 1.10 11.41
CA PRO A 6 -14.29 -0.13 11.88
C PRO A 6 -15.34 -1.14 12.40
N ILE A 7 -15.05 -2.43 12.22
CA ILE A 7 -15.90 -3.52 12.72
C ILE A 7 -15.15 -4.35 13.75
N PHE A 8 -15.89 -4.89 14.71
CA PHE A 8 -15.40 -5.88 15.66
C PHE A 8 -15.40 -7.27 15.01
N LYS A 9 -14.27 -7.61 14.37
CA LYS A 9 -14.14 -8.79 13.50
C LYS A 9 -14.47 -10.10 14.21
N SER A 10 -13.96 -10.32 15.44
CA SER A 10 -14.22 -11.53 16.20
C SER A 10 -15.70 -11.69 16.54
N GLY A 11 -16.40 -10.61 16.86
CA GLY A 11 -17.84 -10.62 17.09
C GLY A 11 -18.63 -11.06 15.86
N LEU A 12 -18.28 -10.53 14.67
CA LEU A 12 -18.92 -10.91 13.41
C LEU A 12 -18.62 -12.34 12.99
N GLN A 13 -17.39 -12.81 13.18
CA GLN A 13 -17.02 -14.20 12.88
C GLN A 13 -17.80 -15.20 13.70
N ASN A 14 -18.08 -14.88 14.97
CA ASN A 14 -18.91 -15.70 15.85
C ASN A 14 -20.39 -15.81 15.39
N THR A 15 -20.85 -14.91 14.52
CA THR A 15 -22.19 -14.94 13.90
C THR A 15 -22.22 -15.61 12.52
N GLY A 16 -21.11 -16.23 12.09
CA GLY A 16 -21.01 -16.92 10.80
C GLY A 16 -20.55 -16.03 9.64
N PHE A 17 -20.06 -14.83 9.90
CA PHE A 17 -19.45 -13.98 8.88
C PHE A 17 -18.13 -14.61 8.39
N LYS A 18 -18.07 -14.93 7.09
CA LYS A 18 -17.00 -15.76 6.50
C LYS A 18 -15.78 -14.97 6.04
N TYR A 19 -15.84 -13.63 5.99
CA TYR A 19 -14.79 -12.79 5.44
C TYR A 19 -13.86 -12.25 6.53
N SER A 20 -12.61 -11.97 6.18
CA SER A 20 -11.63 -11.38 7.07
C SER A 20 -11.89 -9.90 7.39
N GLY A 21 -12.72 -9.25 6.57
CA GLY A 21 -13.13 -7.86 6.78
C GLY A 21 -14.03 -7.31 5.69
N HIS A 22 -14.29 -6.01 5.74
CA HIS A 22 -15.11 -5.30 4.75
C HIS A 22 -14.56 -5.41 3.33
N THR A 23 -13.25 -5.39 3.17
CA THR A 23 -12.57 -5.37 1.86
C THR A 23 -12.92 -6.62 1.06
N GLU A 24 -12.77 -7.79 1.67
CA GLU A 24 -13.06 -9.08 1.06
C GLU A 24 -14.56 -9.26 0.80
N TYR A 25 -15.39 -8.87 1.78
CA TYR A 25 -16.84 -8.91 1.66
C TYR A 25 -17.36 -8.05 0.51
N LEU A 26 -16.92 -6.81 0.43
CA LEU A 26 -17.32 -5.90 -0.65
C LEU A 26 -16.77 -6.35 -2.02
N GLY A 27 -15.58 -6.96 -2.03
CA GLY A 27 -15.01 -7.56 -3.24
C GLY A 27 -15.87 -8.71 -3.77
N ASP A 28 -16.33 -9.59 -2.90
CA ASP A 28 -17.21 -10.70 -3.26
C ASP A 28 -18.58 -10.21 -3.76
N LEU A 29 -19.21 -9.29 -3.02
CA LEU A 29 -20.47 -8.66 -3.45
C LEU A 29 -20.36 -7.97 -4.81
N ALA A 30 -19.21 -7.37 -5.12
CA ALA A 30 -18.94 -6.73 -6.39
C ALA A 30 -18.47 -7.71 -7.47
N SER A 31 -18.36 -8.99 -7.15
CA SER A 31 -17.90 -10.06 -8.06
C SER A 31 -16.57 -9.74 -8.74
N ILE A 32 -15.64 -9.09 -8.01
CA ILE A 32 -14.33 -8.75 -8.55
C ILE A 32 -13.45 -10.01 -8.65
N LYS A 33 -12.71 -10.11 -9.76
CA LYS A 33 -11.83 -11.27 -10.02
C LYS A 33 -10.47 -11.16 -9.34
N THR A 34 -10.02 -9.95 -9.06
CA THR A 34 -8.68 -9.67 -8.52
C THR A 34 -8.82 -9.04 -7.13
N PRO A 35 -8.10 -9.51 -6.12
CA PRO A 35 -8.18 -8.95 -4.77
C PRO A 35 -7.98 -7.43 -4.77
N PRO A 36 -8.72 -6.68 -3.96
CA PRO A 36 -8.52 -5.25 -3.82
C PRO A 36 -7.13 -4.92 -3.25
N ILE A 37 -6.66 -3.71 -3.52
CA ILE A 37 -5.40 -3.18 -2.98
C ILE A 37 -5.72 -2.17 -1.89
N MET A 38 -5.02 -2.27 -0.77
CA MET A 38 -5.05 -1.28 0.30
C MET A 38 -4.11 -0.13 -0.03
N MET A 39 -4.65 1.07 -0.14
CA MET A 39 -3.89 2.32 -0.17
C MET A 39 -4.25 3.14 1.07
N LEU A 40 -3.25 3.69 1.71
CA LEU A 40 -3.45 4.61 2.83
C LEU A 40 -2.98 6.00 2.42
N SER A 41 -3.71 7.03 2.85
CA SER A 41 -3.42 8.41 2.50
C SER A 41 -3.57 9.33 3.70
N THR A 42 -2.66 10.30 3.82
CA THR A 42 -2.85 11.43 4.76
C THR A 42 -3.97 12.33 4.26
N ASN A 43 -4.69 12.97 5.19
CA ASN A 43 -5.68 14.00 4.89
C ASN A 43 -5.08 15.42 4.86
N LYS A 44 -3.82 15.57 5.27
CA LYS A 44 -3.12 16.87 5.32
C LYS A 44 -2.60 17.25 3.93
N ALA A 45 -3.23 18.24 3.29
CA ALA A 45 -2.90 18.66 1.93
C ALA A 45 -1.43 19.06 1.73
N LYS A 46 -0.80 19.70 2.75
CA LYS A 46 0.61 20.11 2.69
C LYS A 46 1.61 18.96 2.92
N GLU A 47 1.15 17.88 3.52
CA GLU A 47 1.98 16.72 3.86
C GLU A 47 1.45 15.45 3.18
N ARG A 48 1.02 15.58 1.94
CA ARG A 48 0.43 14.47 1.18
C ARG A 48 1.39 13.28 1.11
N LEU A 49 0.92 12.16 1.61
CA LEU A 49 1.57 10.87 1.49
C LEU A 49 0.51 9.81 1.16
N ARG A 50 0.74 9.03 0.11
CA ARG A 50 -0.01 7.82 -0.19
C ARG A 50 0.94 6.64 -0.18
N VAL A 51 0.58 5.60 0.55
CA VAL A 51 1.39 4.40 0.69
C VAL A 51 0.58 3.15 0.38
N VAL A 52 1.23 2.18 -0.24
CA VAL A 52 0.61 0.91 -0.64
C VAL A 52 1.54 -0.23 -0.20
N PRO A 53 1.22 -0.96 0.86
CA PRO A 53 1.97 -2.14 1.23
C PRO A 53 1.65 -3.32 0.31
N ILE A 54 2.67 -4.02 -0.19
CA ILE A 54 2.52 -5.23 -1.01
C ILE A 54 2.15 -6.43 -0.14
N THR A 55 2.79 -6.56 1.02
CA THR A 55 2.44 -7.54 2.02
C THR A 55 1.77 -6.86 3.21
N THR A 56 0.69 -7.48 3.70
CA THR A 56 -0.08 -7.01 4.86
C THR A 56 -0.22 -8.17 5.84
N HIS A 57 -0.70 -8.04 7.00
CA HIS A 57 -1.16 -9.03 7.99
C HIS A 57 -0.42 -10.39 7.98
N ILE A 58 0.86 -10.41 7.67
CA ILE A 58 1.77 -11.55 7.77
C ILE A 58 2.87 -11.24 8.77
N SER A 59 3.54 -12.26 9.29
CA SER A 59 4.69 -12.04 10.17
C SER A 59 5.86 -11.38 9.41
N HIS A 60 6.67 -10.61 10.12
CA HIS A 60 7.83 -9.95 9.50
C HIS A 60 8.81 -10.97 8.87
N SER A 61 8.94 -12.16 9.46
CA SER A 61 9.77 -13.25 8.94
C SER A 61 9.29 -13.83 7.61
N GLU A 62 8.02 -13.67 7.27
CA GLU A 62 7.42 -14.16 6.02
C GLU A 62 7.50 -13.14 4.89
N VAL A 63 7.86 -11.89 5.17
CA VAL A 63 7.85 -10.81 4.16
C VAL A 63 8.72 -11.16 2.97
N SER A 64 9.97 -11.59 3.20
CA SER A 64 10.91 -11.90 2.11
C SER A 64 10.40 -13.03 1.22
N SER A 65 9.83 -14.10 1.80
CA SER A 65 9.30 -15.25 1.04
C SER A 65 8.00 -14.94 0.29
N GLU A 66 7.22 -13.97 0.75
CA GLU A 66 5.96 -13.55 0.13
C GLU A 66 6.14 -12.50 -0.98
N LEU A 67 7.33 -11.88 -1.04
CA LEU A 67 7.66 -10.95 -2.12
C LEU A 67 8.03 -11.72 -3.39
N ASN A 68 7.44 -11.28 -4.49
CA ASN A 68 7.86 -11.74 -5.81
C ASN A 68 7.71 -10.63 -6.85
N LYS A 69 8.45 -10.75 -7.92
CA LYS A 69 8.52 -9.78 -9.00
C LYS A 69 7.16 -9.48 -9.63
N ASP A 70 6.36 -10.50 -9.89
CA ASP A 70 5.08 -10.33 -10.59
C ASP A 70 4.05 -9.61 -9.71
N LYS A 71 4.06 -9.84 -8.41
CA LYS A 71 3.22 -9.11 -7.44
C LYS A 71 3.58 -7.62 -7.40
N ILE A 72 4.88 -7.28 -7.36
CA ILE A 72 5.34 -5.89 -7.42
C ILE A 72 4.86 -5.21 -8.71
N ILE A 73 5.01 -5.88 -9.86
CA ILE A 73 4.60 -5.36 -11.16
C ILE A 73 3.09 -5.17 -11.22
N GLU A 74 2.31 -6.15 -10.77
CA GLU A 74 0.85 -6.10 -10.77
C GLU A 74 0.35 -4.93 -9.91
N TYR A 75 0.83 -4.84 -8.66
CA TYR A 75 0.44 -3.76 -7.74
C TYR A 75 0.79 -2.40 -8.31
N SER A 76 2.01 -2.23 -8.83
CA SER A 76 2.46 -0.97 -9.42
C SER A 76 1.58 -0.52 -10.60
N LYS A 77 1.26 -1.42 -11.52
CA LYS A 77 0.38 -1.13 -12.66
C LYS A 77 -1.03 -0.75 -12.22
N ARG A 78 -1.57 -1.47 -11.24
CA ARG A 78 -2.92 -1.19 -10.72
C ARG A 78 -2.95 0.14 -9.98
N VAL A 79 -1.98 0.40 -9.11
CA VAL A 79 -1.86 1.69 -8.41
C VAL A 79 -1.74 2.84 -9.40
N HIS A 80 -0.87 2.71 -10.41
CA HIS A 80 -0.72 3.72 -11.46
C HIS A 80 -2.06 4.02 -12.16
N ARG A 81 -2.79 2.98 -12.55
CA ARG A 81 -4.11 3.12 -13.19
C ARG A 81 -5.10 3.85 -12.28
N TYR A 82 -5.21 3.47 -11.02
CA TYR A 82 -6.16 4.11 -10.08
C TYR A 82 -5.76 5.56 -9.73
N LEU A 83 -4.48 5.89 -9.70
CA LEU A 83 -4.04 7.28 -9.57
C LEU A 83 -4.52 8.14 -10.74
N ILE A 84 -4.65 7.59 -11.94
CA ILE A 84 -5.23 8.28 -13.09
C ILE A 84 -6.76 8.32 -12.99
N GLU A 85 -7.41 7.17 -12.82
CA GLU A 85 -8.86 7.01 -12.93
C GLU A 85 -9.60 7.63 -11.74
N ASP A 86 -9.14 7.37 -10.51
CA ASP A 86 -9.84 7.77 -9.28
C ASP A 86 -9.32 9.09 -8.69
N PHE A 87 -8.03 9.41 -8.89
CA PHE A 87 -7.42 10.63 -8.34
C PHE A 87 -7.19 11.73 -9.39
N GLY A 88 -7.41 11.45 -10.69
CA GLY A 88 -7.25 12.42 -11.76
C GLY A 88 -5.82 12.86 -12.04
N ILE A 89 -4.83 12.10 -11.59
CA ILE A 89 -3.41 12.42 -11.77
C ILE A 89 -2.98 11.95 -13.15
N LYS A 90 -2.79 12.86 -14.09
CA LYS A 90 -2.53 12.55 -15.51
C LYS A 90 -1.22 11.78 -15.74
N LYS A 91 -0.19 12.03 -14.94
CA LYS A 91 1.13 11.38 -15.03
C LYS A 91 1.60 11.03 -13.62
N PRO A 92 1.13 9.92 -13.05
CA PRO A 92 1.48 9.54 -11.70
C PRO A 92 2.96 9.17 -11.59
N LYS A 93 3.65 9.72 -10.60
CA LYS A 93 4.99 9.32 -10.21
C LYS A 93 4.92 8.42 -8.99
N ILE A 94 5.46 7.21 -9.11
CA ILE A 94 5.41 6.20 -8.07
C ILE A 94 6.84 5.84 -7.66
N ALA A 95 7.11 5.89 -6.35
CA ALA A 95 8.35 5.34 -5.81
C ALA A 95 8.12 3.91 -5.30
N ILE A 96 9.11 3.04 -5.54
CA ILE A 96 9.18 1.71 -4.94
C ILE A 96 10.23 1.76 -3.84
N SER A 97 9.84 1.42 -2.61
CA SER A 97 10.75 1.30 -1.49
C SER A 97 11.57 0.01 -1.59
N ALA A 98 12.79 0.06 -1.12
CA ALA A 98 13.57 -1.15 -0.88
C ALA A 98 13.01 -1.92 0.34
N LEU A 99 13.33 -3.21 0.45
CA LEU A 99 13.04 -4.02 1.63
C LEU A 99 14.12 -3.83 2.68
N ASN A 100 15.37 -3.97 2.27
CA ASN A 100 16.53 -4.02 3.16
C ASN A 100 17.14 -2.63 3.41
N PRO A 101 17.87 -2.44 4.53
CA PRO A 101 18.63 -1.22 4.77
C PRO A 101 19.55 -0.88 3.59
N HIS A 102 19.68 0.41 3.28
CA HIS A 102 20.51 0.93 2.18
C HIS A 102 20.23 0.26 0.82
N ALA A 103 18.97 -0.16 0.59
CA ALA A 103 18.56 -0.89 -0.61
C ALA A 103 19.41 -2.14 -0.87
N GLY A 104 19.74 -2.88 0.19
CA GLY A 104 20.49 -4.14 0.16
C GLY A 104 22.00 -4.00 -0.01
N GLU A 105 22.52 -2.78 -0.15
CA GLU A 105 23.98 -2.48 -0.29
C GLU A 105 24.70 -3.45 -1.23
N ASP A 106 24.25 -3.51 -2.48
CA ASP A 106 24.75 -4.44 -3.51
C ASP A 106 24.64 -5.93 -3.14
N GLY A 107 23.67 -6.29 -2.31
CA GLY A 107 23.41 -7.66 -1.87
C GLY A 107 24.16 -8.07 -0.60
N LYS A 108 24.85 -7.14 0.09
CA LYS A 108 25.51 -7.42 1.37
C LYS A 108 24.52 -7.50 2.54
N LEU A 109 23.39 -6.79 2.45
CA LEU A 109 22.37 -6.73 3.48
C LEU A 109 21.06 -7.42 3.08
N GLY A 110 21.10 -8.29 2.09
CA GLY A 110 19.96 -9.03 1.53
C GLY A 110 20.00 -9.05 0.00
N LEU A 111 19.34 -10.00 -0.60
CA LEU A 111 19.35 -10.21 -2.06
C LEU A 111 18.03 -9.80 -2.72
N GLU A 112 17.00 -9.47 -1.95
CA GLU A 112 15.66 -9.21 -2.44
C GLU A 112 15.60 -8.03 -3.42
N GLU A 113 16.42 -6.99 -3.20
CA GLU A 113 16.55 -5.90 -4.16
C GLU A 113 17.08 -6.40 -5.50
N LYS A 114 18.16 -7.18 -5.47
CA LYS A 114 18.86 -7.68 -6.66
C LYS A 114 18.05 -8.71 -7.43
N GLU A 115 17.39 -9.62 -6.73
CA GLU A 115 16.72 -10.78 -7.33
C GLU A 115 15.25 -10.53 -7.63
N ILE A 116 14.60 -9.60 -6.91
CA ILE A 116 13.14 -9.40 -6.99
C ILE A 116 12.79 -7.96 -7.39
N ILE A 117 13.26 -6.95 -6.60
CA ILE A 117 12.72 -5.59 -6.70
C ILE A 117 13.30 -4.87 -7.92
N ILE A 118 14.62 -4.87 -8.11
CA ILE A 118 15.27 -4.23 -9.28
C ILE A 118 14.74 -4.83 -10.59
N PRO A 119 14.68 -6.17 -10.77
CA PRO A 119 14.10 -6.75 -11.99
C PRO A 119 12.62 -6.40 -12.21
N ALA A 120 11.85 -6.16 -11.14
CA ALA A 120 10.48 -5.68 -11.24
C ALA A 120 10.43 -4.24 -11.75
N VAL A 121 11.26 -3.36 -11.18
CA VAL A 121 11.35 -1.93 -11.57
C VAL A 121 11.82 -1.79 -13.02
N GLU A 122 12.85 -2.54 -13.44
CA GLU A 122 13.35 -2.53 -14.82
C GLU A 122 12.24 -2.93 -15.82
N LYS A 123 11.48 -3.99 -15.50
CA LYS A 123 10.34 -4.40 -16.33
C LYS A 123 9.23 -3.35 -16.37
N LEU A 124 8.99 -2.67 -15.25
CA LEU A 124 8.02 -1.57 -15.18
C LEU A 124 8.46 -0.35 -15.98
N ASN A 125 9.72 0.04 -15.93
CA ASN A 125 10.25 1.21 -16.65
C ASN A 125 10.09 1.11 -18.17
N ASN A 126 10.06 -0.09 -18.72
CA ASN A 126 9.77 -0.30 -20.15
C ASN A 126 8.31 0.02 -20.53
N ILE A 127 7.41 0.12 -19.55
CA ILE A 127 5.96 0.30 -19.76
C ILE A 127 5.48 1.60 -19.13
N LEU A 128 5.98 1.93 -17.94
CA LEU A 128 5.59 3.03 -17.06
C LEU A 128 6.85 3.72 -16.52
N PRO A 129 7.48 4.63 -17.28
CA PRO A 129 8.79 5.19 -16.95
C PRO A 129 8.82 6.08 -15.70
N ASP A 130 7.66 6.49 -15.20
CA ASP A 130 7.53 7.29 -13.97
C ASP A 130 7.40 6.43 -12.69
N ILE A 131 7.69 5.12 -12.75
CA ILE A 131 7.81 4.23 -11.59
C ILE A 131 9.30 4.00 -11.32
N LEU A 132 9.78 4.54 -10.20
CA LEU A 132 11.20 4.66 -9.88
C LEU A 132 11.56 3.91 -8.59
N GLY A 133 12.79 3.43 -8.48
CA GLY A 133 13.31 2.74 -7.29
C GLY A 133 14.19 1.54 -7.66
N PRO A 134 14.48 0.63 -6.69
CA PRO A 134 14.12 0.78 -5.28
C PRO A 134 14.93 1.87 -4.57
N PHE A 135 14.29 2.59 -3.66
CA PHE A 135 14.93 3.61 -2.83
C PHE A 135 15.03 3.13 -1.38
N PRO A 136 16.11 3.45 -0.64
CA PRO A 136 16.19 3.19 0.79
C PRO A 136 15.02 3.82 1.54
N ALA A 137 14.33 3.03 2.37
CA ALA A 137 13.10 3.46 3.04
C ALA A 137 13.32 4.61 4.01
N ASP A 138 14.44 4.63 4.71
CA ASP A 138 14.80 5.65 5.70
C ASP A 138 14.89 7.07 5.10
N THR A 139 15.35 7.18 3.86
CA THR A 139 15.49 8.47 3.16
C THR A 139 14.29 8.78 2.25
N LEU A 140 13.56 7.77 1.79
CA LEU A 140 12.44 7.95 0.87
C LEU A 140 11.29 8.77 1.48
N PHE A 141 11.01 8.57 2.78
CA PHE A 141 9.93 9.27 3.47
C PHE A 141 10.28 10.68 3.99
N TYR A 142 11.54 11.12 3.83
CA TYR A 142 11.91 12.49 4.11
C TYR A 142 11.06 13.47 3.27
N PRO A 143 10.57 14.59 3.84
CA PRO A 143 9.63 15.49 3.16
C PRO A 143 10.04 15.93 1.77
N GLU A 144 11.32 16.27 1.59
CA GLU A 144 11.83 16.75 0.29
C GLU A 144 11.88 15.64 -0.78
N ASN A 145 12.00 14.38 -0.36
CA ASN A 145 12.00 13.23 -1.26
C ASN A 145 10.57 12.79 -1.59
N ARG A 146 9.75 12.54 -0.56
CA ARG A 146 8.39 12.01 -0.73
C ARG A 146 7.47 12.91 -1.55
N LYS A 147 7.65 14.25 -1.51
CA LYS A 147 6.85 15.21 -2.28
C LYS A 147 6.97 15.03 -3.80
N ASN A 148 8.01 14.36 -4.27
CA ASN A 148 8.24 14.12 -5.69
C ASN A 148 7.37 12.98 -6.25
N TYR A 149 6.67 12.24 -5.38
CA TYR A 149 5.89 11.06 -5.75
C TYR A 149 4.43 11.20 -5.35
N ASP A 150 3.56 10.64 -6.18
CA ASP A 150 2.12 10.61 -5.94
C ASP A 150 1.70 9.43 -5.06
N ALA A 151 2.48 8.34 -5.07
CA ALA A 151 2.36 7.21 -4.16
C ALA A 151 3.71 6.53 -3.94
N ILE A 152 3.85 5.83 -2.81
CA ILE A 152 5.00 5.01 -2.48
C ILE A 152 4.52 3.57 -2.27
N ILE A 153 5.10 2.63 -3.01
CA ILE A 153 4.87 1.21 -2.82
C ILE A 153 5.89 0.68 -1.82
N CYS A 154 5.39 0.09 -0.75
CA CYS A 154 6.15 -0.45 0.36
C CYS A 154 6.14 -1.97 0.33
N MET A 155 7.20 -2.61 0.79
CA MET A 155 7.30 -4.05 0.76
C MET A 155 6.45 -4.72 1.84
N TYR A 156 6.23 -4.06 2.98
CA TYR A 156 5.46 -4.61 4.10
C TYR A 156 4.66 -3.54 4.84
N HIS A 157 3.74 -4.01 5.68
CA HIS A 157 2.75 -3.22 6.39
C HIS A 157 3.37 -2.03 7.15
N ASP A 158 4.29 -2.27 8.08
CA ASP A 158 4.80 -1.22 8.96
C ASP A 158 5.72 -0.23 8.22
N GLN A 159 6.39 -0.65 7.15
CA GLN A 159 7.14 0.25 6.27
C GLN A 159 6.23 1.33 5.66
N ALA A 160 4.97 0.99 5.40
CA ALA A 160 3.97 1.93 4.91
C ALA A 160 3.34 2.75 6.05
N LEU A 161 2.94 2.10 7.13
CA LEU A 161 2.08 2.71 8.14
C LEU A 161 2.84 3.56 9.15
N ILE A 162 4.07 3.21 9.51
CA ILE A 162 4.87 4.01 10.44
C ILE A 162 5.03 5.45 9.95
N PRO A 163 5.56 5.73 8.74
CA PRO A 163 5.68 7.09 8.25
C PRO A 163 4.33 7.80 8.07
N LEU A 164 3.31 7.09 7.61
CA LEU A 164 1.98 7.67 7.44
C LEU A 164 1.40 8.14 8.78
N LYS A 165 1.41 7.27 9.79
CA LYS A 165 0.83 7.56 11.11
C LYS A 165 1.67 8.56 11.90
N THR A 166 2.97 8.61 11.68
CA THR A 166 3.83 9.65 12.25
C THR A 166 3.43 11.04 11.74
N ILE A 167 3.01 11.14 10.47
CA ILE A 167 2.57 12.41 9.87
C ILE A 167 1.13 12.74 10.27
N ASP A 168 0.22 11.78 10.21
CA ASP A 168 -1.22 12.04 10.36
C ASP A 168 -1.94 10.84 10.99
N PHE A 169 -1.80 10.68 12.30
CA PHE A 169 -2.37 9.54 13.03
C PHE A 169 -3.91 9.50 12.95
N PHE A 170 -4.56 10.62 13.18
CA PHE A 170 -6.03 10.70 13.25
C PHE A 170 -6.71 10.95 11.91
N GLY A 171 -6.01 11.57 10.96
CA GLY A 171 -6.58 11.93 9.66
C GLY A 171 -6.26 10.92 8.54
N SER A 172 -5.50 9.87 8.83
CA SER A 172 -5.19 8.84 7.84
C SER A 172 -6.44 8.09 7.39
N VAL A 173 -6.54 7.88 6.08
CA VAL A 173 -7.68 7.24 5.44
C VAL A 173 -7.21 6.01 4.68
N ASN A 174 -7.88 4.90 4.90
CA ASN A 174 -7.73 3.68 4.09
C ASN A 174 -8.65 3.78 2.88
N ILE A 175 -8.09 3.61 1.69
CA ILE A 175 -8.78 3.64 0.40
C ILE A 175 -8.64 2.25 -0.22
N THR A 176 -9.75 1.63 -0.54
CA THR A 176 -9.77 0.31 -1.18
C THR A 176 -9.78 0.48 -2.69
N LEU A 177 -8.64 0.21 -3.34
CA LEU A 177 -8.54 0.24 -4.80
C LEU A 177 -8.99 -1.09 -5.39
N GLY A 178 -9.69 -1.04 -6.54
CA GLY A 178 -10.10 -2.23 -7.28
C GLY A 178 -11.56 -2.62 -7.14
N LEU A 179 -12.33 -1.90 -6.36
CA LEU A 179 -13.78 -2.00 -6.36
C LEU A 179 -14.37 -1.15 -7.50
N PRO A 180 -15.55 -1.50 -8.05
CA PRO A 180 -16.23 -0.69 -9.07
C PRO A 180 -16.88 0.58 -8.50
N PHE A 181 -16.56 0.92 -7.28
CA PHE A 181 -17.01 2.12 -6.56
C PHE A 181 -15.91 2.55 -5.57
N ILE A 182 -15.90 3.82 -5.19
CA ILE A 182 -14.98 4.36 -4.18
C ILE A 182 -15.39 3.85 -2.81
N ARG A 183 -14.45 3.22 -2.10
CA ARG A 183 -14.61 2.84 -0.70
C ARG A 183 -13.48 3.40 0.14
N THR A 184 -13.83 4.05 1.24
CA THR A 184 -12.90 4.55 2.24
C THR A 184 -13.28 4.11 3.65
N SER A 185 -12.32 4.10 4.54
CA SER A 185 -12.52 3.88 5.98
C SER A 185 -11.45 4.60 6.78
N PRO A 186 -11.70 4.91 8.07
CA PRO A 186 -10.63 5.28 8.98
C PRO A 186 -9.57 4.19 9.05
N ASP A 187 -8.33 4.58 9.32
CA ASP A 187 -7.21 3.67 9.50
C ASP A 187 -6.90 3.45 10.99
N HIS A 188 -7.94 3.09 11.75
CA HIS A 188 -7.85 2.72 13.17
C HIS A 188 -8.89 1.64 13.51
N GLY A 189 -8.72 1.01 14.69
CA GLY A 189 -9.65 0.01 15.21
C GLY A 189 -10.94 0.60 15.75
N THR A 190 -11.76 -0.25 16.38
CA THR A 190 -13.07 0.12 16.95
C THR A 190 -12.99 1.06 18.16
N ALA A 191 -11.82 1.16 18.80
CA ALA A 191 -11.55 2.05 19.93
C ALA A 191 -12.62 1.98 21.05
N PHE A 192 -13.06 0.77 21.40
CA PHE A 192 -14.06 0.56 22.45
C PHE A 192 -13.63 1.07 23.81
N ASP A 193 -12.33 1.22 24.04
CA ASP A 193 -11.72 1.79 25.24
C ASP A 193 -11.95 3.32 25.39
N LEU A 194 -12.46 3.96 24.35
CA LEU A 194 -12.77 5.40 24.34
C LEU A 194 -14.26 5.71 24.57
N VAL A 195 -15.08 4.67 24.80
CA VAL A 195 -16.54 4.79 24.99
C VAL A 195 -16.90 4.70 26.46
#